data_655ede682038ee1ee4644f8c69c2dbac
#
_entry.id   655ede682038ee1ee4644f8c69c2dbac
#
_cell.length_a   1.000
_cell.length_b   1.000
_cell.length_c   1.000
_cell.angle_alpha   90.00
_cell.angle_beta   90.00
_cell.angle_gamma   90.00
#
_symmetry.space_group_name_H-M   'P 1'
#
loop_
_entity.id
_entity.type
_entity.pdbx_description
1 polymer ?
#
loop_
_entity_poly.entity_id
_entity_poly.type
_entity_poly.pdbx_seq_one_letter_code
_entity_poly.pdbx_strand_id
1 'polypeptide(L)'
;MKVIFNNRQITGKLTAQILLNRAVLECIGKGVGDNITIMINNEIIRTKIVEQGTSLYIRIKKKDMAKIGSKIGDYINVEVVA
;
A
#
# COMPACT_ATOMS: atom_id res chain seq x y z
N MET A 1 2.17 -4.18 17.01
CA MET A 1 2.49 -2.76 16.75
C MET A 1 1.71 -2.28 15.54
N LYS A 2 1.13 -1.12 15.63
CA LYS A 2 0.36 -0.52 14.56
C LYS A 2 1.25 0.42 13.75
N VAL A 3 1.31 0.22 12.44
CA VAL A 3 2.11 1.07 11.55
C VAL A 3 1.18 1.77 10.56
N ILE A 4 1.29 3.09 10.49
CA ILE A 4 0.48 3.89 9.59
C ILE A 4 1.39 4.71 8.69
N PHE A 5 1.19 4.59 7.38
CA PHE A 5 1.81 5.46 6.39
C PHE A 5 0.82 6.57 6.07
N ASN A 6 1.13 7.78 6.57
CA ASN A 6 0.23 8.92 6.41
C ASN A 6 0.46 9.63 5.09
N ASN A 7 -0.63 10.14 4.52
CA ASN A 7 -0.60 11.05 3.38
C ASN A 7 0.18 10.50 2.19
N ARG A 8 -0.12 9.25 1.81
CA ARG A 8 0.50 8.61 0.65
C ARG A 8 -0.33 8.84 -0.59
N GLN A 9 0.32 9.23 -1.67
CA GLN A 9 -0.36 9.44 -2.95
C GLN A 9 -0.50 8.11 -3.69
N ILE A 10 -1.68 7.84 -4.21
CA ILE A 10 -1.92 6.72 -5.10
C ILE A 10 -1.38 7.10 -6.47
N THR A 11 -0.39 6.37 -6.96
CA THR A 11 0.26 6.65 -8.24
C THR A 11 0.02 5.52 -9.24
N GLY A 12 0.56 5.66 -10.44
CA GLY A 12 0.45 4.68 -11.51
C GLY A 12 -0.36 5.20 -12.69
N LYS A 13 -0.48 4.38 -13.72
CA LYS A 13 -1.27 4.72 -14.91
C LYS A 13 -2.42 3.73 -15.11
N LEU A 14 -2.08 2.46 -15.29
CA LEU A 14 -3.07 1.40 -15.49
C LEU A 14 -3.40 0.68 -14.19
N THR A 15 -2.44 0.58 -13.29
CA THR A 15 -2.59 -0.07 -11.99
C THR A 15 -2.24 0.92 -10.90
N ALA A 16 -3.11 1.08 -9.92
CA ALA A 16 -2.86 1.94 -8.77
C ALA A 16 -1.74 1.33 -7.91
N GLN A 17 -0.82 2.17 -7.47
CA GLN A 17 0.34 1.79 -6.67
C GLN A 17 0.51 2.78 -5.51
N ILE A 18 1.04 2.29 -4.40
CA ILE A 18 1.36 3.14 -3.24
C ILE A 18 2.80 2.84 -2.84
N LEU A 19 3.63 3.88 -2.85
CA LEU A 19 5.03 3.77 -2.46
C LEU A 19 5.12 3.66 -0.93
N LEU A 20 5.89 2.70 -0.45
CA LEU A 20 6.08 2.48 0.97
C LEU A 20 7.53 2.72 1.37
N ASN A 21 7.74 3.10 2.61
CA ASN A 21 9.07 3.33 3.16
C ASN A 21 9.72 1.98 3.48
N ARG A 22 10.85 1.68 2.83
CA ARG A 22 11.59 0.42 3.02
C ARG A 22 12.00 0.22 4.48
N ALA A 23 12.51 1.27 5.12
CA ALA A 23 12.97 1.16 6.52
C ALA A 23 11.83 0.78 7.47
N VAL A 24 10.64 1.35 7.26
CA VAL A 24 9.47 1.02 8.07
C VAL A 24 9.05 -0.43 7.85
N LEU A 25 9.06 -0.89 6.59
CA LEU A 25 8.71 -2.28 6.28
C LEU A 25 9.70 -3.25 6.92
N GLU A 26 10.99 -2.93 6.91
CA GLU A 26 12.01 -3.75 7.56
C GLU A 26 11.78 -3.82 9.06
N CYS A 27 11.36 -2.73 9.69
CA CYS A 27 11.05 -2.70 11.13
C CYS A 27 9.94 -3.67 11.52
N ILE A 28 9.01 -3.94 10.62
CA ILE A 28 7.91 -4.89 10.87
C ILE A 28 8.18 -6.27 10.26
N GLY A 29 9.39 -6.49 9.75
CA GLY A 29 9.80 -7.78 9.19
C GLY A 29 9.21 -8.10 7.84
N LYS A 30 8.85 -7.09 7.05
CA LYS A 30 8.28 -7.26 5.71
C LYS A 30 9.26 -6.82 4.64
N GLY A 31 9.24 -7.49 3.51
CA GLY A 31 10.10 -7.18 2.38
C GLY A 31 9.49 -7.60 1.06
N VAL A 32 10.29 -7.52 -0.01
CA VAL A 32 9.86 -7.88 -1.36
C VAL A 32 9.31 -9.30 -1.40
N GLY A 33 8.13 -9.44 -2.02
CA GLY A 33 7.48 -10.74 -2.17
C GLY A 33 6.60 -11.15 -1.01
N ASP A 34 6.67 -10.45 0.12
CA ASP A 34 5.84 -10.76 1.28
C ASP A 34 4.41 -10.28 1.07
N ASN A 35 3.47 -11.06 1.59
CA ASN A 35 2.07 -10.65 1.63
C ASN A 35 1.89 -9.63 2.74
N ILE A 36 1.04 -8.66 2.50
CA ILE A 36 0.72 -7.62 3.48
C ILE A 36 -0.78 -7.37 3.47
N THR A 37 -1.35 -7.22 4.64
CA THR A 37 -2.74 -6.85 4.82
C THR A 37 -2.79 -5.43 5.33
N ILE A 38 -3.49 -4.58 4.62
CA ILE A 38 -3.59 -3.16 4.95
C ILE A 38 -5.05 -2.74 5.07
N MET A 39 -5.24 -1.58 5.68
CA MET A 39 -6.56 -0.96 5.77
C MET A 39 -6.48 0.46 5.23
N ILE A 40 -7.39 0.78 4.31
CA ILE A 40 -7.54 2.11 3.72
C ILE A 40 -9.02 2.45 3.78
N ASN A 41 -9.37 3.61 4.35
CA ASN A 41 -10.76 4.05 4.47
C ASN A 41 -11.66 2.98 5.09
N ASN A 42 -11.17 2.30 6.11
CA ASN A 42 -11.87 1.21 6.83
C ASN A 42 -12.11 -0.05 6.00
N GLU A 43 -11.46 -0.16 4.84
CA GLU A 43 -11.55 -1.35 3.99
C GLU A 43 -10.25 -2.15 4.08
N ILE A 44 -10.38 -3.46 4.22
CA ILE A 44 -9.24 -4.38 4.30
C ILE A 44 -8.83 -4.80 2.90
N ILE A 45 -7.54 -4.65 2.61
CA ILE A 45 -6.97 -5.03 1.32
C ILE A 45 -5.78 -5.94 1.57
N ARG A 46 -5.75 -7.07 0.88
CA ARG A 46 -4.62 -7.99 0.90
C ARG A 46 -3.85 -7.87 -0.40
N THR A 47 -2.56 -7.63 -0.29
CA THR A 47 -1.71 -7.44 -1.46
C THR A 47 -0.30 -7.95 -1.17
N LYS A 48 0.58 -7.76 -2.11
CA LYS A 48 1.97 -8.21 -2.01
C LYS A 48 2.90 -7.02 -2.21
N ILE A 49 4.01 -7.02 -1.48
CA ILE A 49 5.04 -6.00 -1.61
C ILE A 49 5.87 -6.31 -2.85
N VAL A 50 6.00 -5.33 -3.74
CA VAL A 50 6.79 -5.47 -4.96
C VAL A 50 7.88 -4.41 -4.99
N GLU A 51 8.94 -4.68 -5.74
CA GLU A 51 10.09 -3.80 -5.87
C GLU A 51 10.21 -3.30 -7.30
N GLN A 52 10.52 -2.02 -7.44
CA GLN A 52 10.87 -1.44 -8.72
C GLN A 52 12.05 -0.49 -8.50
N GLY A 53 13.20 -0.82 -9.09
CA GLY A 53 14.43 -0.10 -8.79
C GLY A 53 14.79 -0.27 -7.33
N THR A 54 14.94 0.85 -6.60
CA THR A 54 15.24 0.84 -5.17
C THR A 54 14.01 1.05 -4.30
N SER A 55 12.84 1.18 -4.92
CA SER A 55 11.60 1.51 -4.22
C SER A 55 10.76 0.27 -3.99
N LEU A 56 10.09 0.23 -2.84
CA LEU A 56 9.08 -0.77 -2.52
C LEU A 56 7.70 -0.16 -2.61
N TYR A 57 6.75 -0.89 -3.16
CA TYR A 57 5.38 -0.42 -3.24
C TYR A 57 4.40 -1.59 -3.25
N ILE A 58 3.13 -1.26 -3.06
CA ILE A 58 2.03 -2.21 -3.16
C ILE A 58 1.13 -1.81 -4.32
N ARG A 59 0.49 -2.78 -4.94
CA ARG A 59 -0.48 -2.56 -6.00
C ARG A 59 -1.89 -2.73 -5.47
N ILE A 60 -2.79 -1.86 -5.90
CA ILE A 60 -4.19 -1.93 -5.51
C ILE A 60 -5.01 -2.29 -6.75
N LYS A 61 -5.76 -3.38 -6.66
CA LYS A 61 -6.60 -3.85 -7.76
C LYS A 61 -7.76 -2.89 -7.99
N LYS A 62 -8.33 -2.90 -9.20
CA LYS A 62 -9.47 -2.05 -9.55
C LYS A 62 -10.65 -2.22 -8.60
N LYS A 63 -10.97 -3.46 -8.25
CA LYS A 63 -12.09 -3.73 -7.33
C LYS A 63 -11.83 -3.15 -5.94
N ASP A 64 -10.58 -3.17 -5.49
CA ASP A 64 -10.20 -2.60 -4.21
C ASP A 64 -10.23 -1.07 -4.27
N MET A 65 -9.82 -0.49 -5.38
CA MET A 65 -9.93 0.96 -5.59
C MET A 65 -11.39 1.42 -5.51
N ALA A 66 -12.29 0.68 -6.13
CA ALA A 66 -13.72 0.97 -6.03
C ALA A 66 -14.22 0.86 -4.59
N LYS A 67 -13.72 -0.14 -3.88
CA LYS A 67 -14.09 -0.41 -2.49
C LYS A 67 -13.70 0.73 -1.55
N ILE A 68 -12.50 1.27 -1.72
CA ILE A 68 -12.02 2.38 -0.89
C ILE A 68 -12.53 3.74 -1.34
N GLY A 69 -13.15 3.81 -2.52
CA GLY A 69 -13.70 5.05 -3.04
C GLY A 69 -12.67 6.09 -3.47
N SER A 70 -11.46 5.64 -3.79
CA SER A 70 -10.36 6.53 -4.18
C SER A 70 -9.91 6.26 -5.61
N LYS A 71 -9.12 7.17 -6.15
CA LYS A 71 -8.60 7.06 -7.52
C LYS A 71 -7.12 7.46 -7.55
N ILE A 72 -6.45 7.14 -8.65
CA ILE A 72 -5.05 7.52 -8.86
C ILE A 72 -4.95 9.05 -8.77
N GLY A 73 -3.99 9.52 -7.96
CA GLY A 73 -3.80 10.93 -7.65
C GLY A 73 -4.28 11.32 -6.27
N ASP A 74 -5.18 10.54 -5.67
CA ASP A 74 -5.68 10.83 -4.32
C ASP A 74 -4.62 10.55 -3.27
N TYR A 75 -4.72 11.26 -2.14
CA TYR A 75 -3.88 11.02 -0.97
C TYR A 75 -4.68 10.27 0.07
N ILE A 76 -4.06 9.25 0.65
CA ILE A 76 -4.70 8.36 1.62
C ILE A 76 -3.74 8.01 2.75
N ASN A 77 -4.30 7.47 3.83
CA ASN A 77 -3.51 6.87 4.89
C ASN A 77 -3.61 5.35 4.76
N VAL A 78 -2.48 4.67 4.93
CA VAL A 78 -2.40 3.21 4.83
C VAL A 78 -2.00 2.66 6.18
N GLU A 79 -2.87 1.85 6.79
CA GLU A 79 -2.56 1.18 8.05
C GLU A 79 -2.18 -0.27 7.76
N VAL A 80 -1.04 -0.70 8.29
CA VAL A 80 -0.63 -2.10 8.18
C VAL A 80 -1.25 -2.87 9.33
N VAL A 81 -2.06 -3.89 9.00
CA VAL A 81 -2.75 -4.70 10.01
C VAL A 81 -2.15 -6.10 10.17
N ALA A 82 -1.41 -6.60 9.15
CA ALA A 82 -0.73 -7.89 9.28
C ALA A 82 0.38 -8.05 8.25
#